data_4c061d2bf4fa338016aece4038d1367b
#
_entry.id   4c061d2bf4fa338016aece4038d1367b
#
_cell.length_a   1.000
_cell.length_b   1.000
_cell.length_c   1.000
_cell.angle_alpha   90.00
_cell.angle_beta   90.00
_cell.angle_gamma   90.00
#
_symmetry.space_group_name_H-M   'P 1'
#
loop_
_entity.id
_entity.type
_entity.pdbx_description
1 polymer ?
#
loop_
_entity_poly.entity_id
_entity_poly.type
_entity_poly.pdbx_seq_one_letter_code
_entity_poly.pdbx_strand_id
1 'polypeptide(L)'
;MSTFQKLRKEERETRKNLIVNAAMDLFSQKDFHKIGMRDIAKRAGISAAAIYRYFPSRDDVFVEALVCHMKVVEELFEKKVKAGQTSLEELAMGSVDYLLENESVFQMMGHFMITGQIQQKALDRYNTMQRNFLNILEKVNNQTDIGMNNRLVTHAIYASVTGVVMSFKNYPGRSPEEIKRHIHRLVRIISSVFSTGNIPESLREMPGQDITKLHSG
;
A
#
# COMPACT_ATOMS: atom_id res chain seq x y z
N MET A 1 8.27 -32.54 1.13
CA MET A 1 9.02 -31.72 0.14
C MET A 1 10.47 -32.12 0.20
N SER A 2 11.10 -32.55 -0.90
CA SER A 2 12.51 -32.99 -0.88
C SER A 2 13.45 -31.80 -0.66
N THR A 3 14.64 -32.05 -0.12
CA THR A 3 15.69 -31.04 0.11
C THR A 3 16.00 -30.27 -1.19
N PHE A 4 16.05 -30.96 -2.33
CA PHE A 4 16.24 -30.34 -3.65
C PHE A 4 15.09 -29.39 -4.06
N GLN A 5 13.86 -29.72 -3.73
CA GLN A 5 12.71 -28.84 -4.01
C GLN A 5 12.77 -27.59 -3.14
N LYS A 6 13.21 -27.70 -1.89
CA LYS A 6 13.40 -26.57 -0.99
C LYS A 6 14.49 -25.64 -1.51
N LEU A 7 15.65 -26.16 -1.86
CA LEU A 7 16.77 -25.38 -2.40
C LEU A 7 16.39 -24.65 -3.70
N ARG A 8 15.70 -25.32 -4.63
CA ARG A 8 15.21 -24.68 -5.87
C ARG A 8 14.21 -23.55 -5.61
N LYS A 9 13.36 -23.72 -4.60
CA LYS A 9 12.40 -22.68 -4.20
C LYS A 9 13.13 -21.46 -3.61
N GLU A 10 14.07 -21.69 -2.71
CA GLU A 10 14.89 -20.65 -2.09
C GLU A 10 15.71 -19.88 -3.14
N GLU A 11 16.35 -20.58 -4.07
CA GLU A 11 17.09 -19.97 -5.17
C GLU A 11 16.15 -19.11 -6.05
N ARG A 12 14.95 -19.62 -6.36
CA ARG A 12 13.97 -18.88 -7.16
C ARG A 12 13.53 -17.59 -6.46
N GLU A 13 13.25 -17.65 -5.16
CA GLU A 13 12.85 -16.48 -4.37
C GLU A 13 14.01 -15.47 -4.25
N THR A 14 15.24 -15.95 -4.04
CA THR A 14 16.43 -15.06 -4.05
C THR A 14 16.58 -14.32 -5.36
N ARG A 15 16.39 -14.99 -6.50
CA ARG A 15 16.45 -14.34 -7.83
C ARG A 15 15.31 -13.36 -8.06
N LYS A 16 14.11 -13.66 -7.56
CA LYS A 16 12.99 -12.70 -7.60
C LYS A 16 13.32 -11.44 -6.81
N ASN A 17 13.85 -11.60 -5.60
CA ASN A 17 14.24 -10.47 -4.75
C ASN A 17 15.30 -9.59 -5.42
N LEU A 18 16.28 -10.18 -6.12
CA LEU A 18 17.26 -9.41 -6.90
C LEU A 18 16.59 -8.57 -8.01
N ILE A 19 15.61 -9.14 -8.71
CA ILE A 19 14.85 -8.41 -9.74
C ILE A 19 14.02 -7.27 -9.12
N VAL A 20 13.34 -7.53 -8.01
CA VAL A 20 12.55 -6.53 -7.29
C VAL A 20 13.43 -5.39 -6.79
N ASN A 21 14.58 -5.71 -6.19
CA ASN A 21 15.53 -4.70 -5.72
C ASN A 21 16.08 -3.85 -6.88
N ALA A 22 16.38 -4.47 -8.03
CA ALA A 22 16.80 -3.75 -9.22
C ALA A 22 15.71 -2.82 -9.76
N ALA A 23 14.45 -3.23 -9.69
CA ALA A 23 13.31 -2.38 -10.05
C ALA A 23 13.16 -1.20 -9.09
N MET A 24 13.21 -1.46 -7.77
CA MET A 24 13.12 -0.42 -6.74
C MET A 24 14.22 0.63 -6.87
N ASP A 25 15.44 0.18 -7.15
CA ASP A 25 16.59 1.07 -7.38
C ASP A 25 16.39 1.95 -8.64
N LEU A 26 15.80 1.41 -9.70
CA LEU A 26 15.43 2.21 -10.87
C LEU A 26 14.32 3.22 -10.56
N PHE A 27 13.32 2.84 -9.74
CA PHE A 27 12.21 3.74 -9.35
C PHE A 27 12.68 4.94 -8.52
N SER A 28 13.77 4.80 -7.76
CA SER A 28 14.36 5.93 -7.03
C SER A 28 15.12 6.91 -7.91
N GLN A 29 15.47 6.51 -9.14
CA GLN A 29 16.35 7.27 -10.04
C GLN A 29 15.63 7.81 -11.28
N LYS A 30 14.50 7.23 -11.68
CA LYS A 30 13.79 7.53 -12.92
C LYS A 30 12.29 7.57 -12.71
N ASP A 31 11.64 8.33 -13.58
CA ASP A 31 10.18 8.32 -13.70
C ASP A 31 9.66 6.89 -13.91
N PHE A 32 8.77 6.47 -13.01
CA PHE A 32 8.13 5.16 -12.99
C PHE A 32 7.57 4.74 -14.36
N HIS A 33 6.93 5.68 -15.09
CA HIS A 33 6.32 5.38 -16.38
C HIS A 33 7.32 5.05 -17.47
N LYS A 34 8.57 5.46 -17.31
CA LYS A 34 9.66 5.25 -18.29
C LYS A 34 10.45 3.96 -18.07
N ILE A 35 10.17 3.22 -17.00
CA ILE A 35 10.88 1.99 -16.65
C ILE A 35 10.17 0.79 -17.27
N GLY A 36 10.90 0.07 -18.14
CA GLY A 36 10.43 -1.15 -18.80
C GLY A 36 11.10 -2.43 -18.28
N MET A 37 10.57 -3.58 -18.67
CA MET A 37 11.15 -4.90 -18.31
C MET A 37 12.61 -5.05 -18.74
N ARG A 38 13.00 -4.44 -19.87
CA ARG A 38 14.40 -4.45 -20.35
C ARG A 38 15.35 -3.67 -19.43
N ASP A 39 14.88 -2.54 -18.89
CA ASP A 39 15.67 -1.74 -17.96
C ASP A 39 15.89 -2.48 -16.66
N ILE A 40 14.83 -3.11 -16.13
CA ILE A 40 14.89 -3.92 -14.91
C ILE A 40 15.83 -5.11 -15.11
N ALA A 41 15.71 -5.84 -16.21
CA ALA A 41 16.58 -6.98 -16.51
C ALA A 41 18.06 -6.56 -16.59
N LYS A 42 18.35 -5.46 -17.31
CA LYS A 42 19.69 -4.88 -17.39
C LYS A 42 20.25 -4.52 -16.01
N ARG A 43 19.44 -3.88 -15.17
CA ARG A 43 19.83 -3.48 -13.81
C ARG A 43 20.06 -4.70 -12.90
N ALA A 44 19.24 -5.75 -13.05
CA ALA A 44 19.38 -7.02 -12.33
C ALA A 44 20.51 -7.92 -12.83
N GLY A 45 21.22 -7.55 -13.91
CA GLY A 45 22.30 -8.34 -14.51
C GLY A 45 21.83 -9.62 -15.19
N ILE A 46 20.58 -9.65 -15.70
CA ILE A 46 20.00 -10.81 -16.40
C ILE A 46 19.52 -10.44 -17.80
N SER A 47 19.32 -11.45 -18.65
CA SER A 47 18.77 -11.22 -19.99
C SER A 47 17.30 -10.83 -19.93
N ALA A 48 16.83 -10.06 -20.93
CA ALA A 48 15.43 -9.70 -21.08
C ALA A 48 14.51 -10.94 -21.19
N ALA A 49 14.99 -12.05 -21.74
CA ALA A 49 14.25 -13.31 -21.79
C ALA A 49 14.19 -14.00 -20.41
N ALA A 50 15.23 -13.85 -19.59
CA ALA A 50 15.30 -14.47 -18.29
C ALA A 50 14.32 -13.85 -17.28
N ILE A 51 14.07 -12.54 -17.33
CA ILE A 51 13.17 -11.86 -16.40
C ILE A 51 11.73 -12.38 -16.51
N TYR A 52 11.26 -12.68 -17.73
CA TYR A 52 9.89 -13.19 -17.96
C TYR A 52 9.62 -14.57 -17.36
N ARG A 53 10.66 -15.34 -16.99
CA ARG A 53 10.51 -16.61 -16.23
C ARG A 53 10.12 -16.37 -14.77
N TYR A 54 10.39 -15.18 -14.24
CA TYR A 54 10.08 -14.78 -12.86
C TYR A 54 8.86 -13.90 -12.78
N PHE A 55 8.73 -12.96 -13.69
CA PHE A 55 7.65 -11.97 -13.73
C PHE A 55 7.10 -11.87 -15.16
N PRO A 56 5.84 -12.28 -15.37
CA PRO A 56 5.21 -12.25 -16.70
C PRO A 56 5.07 -10.84 -17.28
N SER A 57 4.92 -9.84 -16.42
CA SER A 57 4.74 -8.44 -16.83
C SER A 57 5.51 -7.48 -15.93
N ARG A 58 5.58 -6.23 -16.36
CA ARG A 58 6.10 -5.12 -15.58
C ARG A 58 5.29 -4.93 -14.29
N ASP A 59 3.98 -5.02 -14.39
CA ASP A 59 3.08 -4.81 -13.27
C ASP A 59 3.23 -5.91 -12.20
N ASP A 60 3.57 -7.15 -12.60
CA ASP A 60 3.93 -8.21 -11.64
C ASP A 60 5.17 -7.85 -10.80
N VAL A 61 6.19 -7.23 -11.42
CA VAL A 61 7.37 -6.74 -10.69
C VAL A 61 6.98 -5.61 -9.77
N PHE A 62 6.13 -4.70 -10.21
CA PHE A 62 5.70 -3.53 -9.46
C PHE A 62 4.83 -3.89 -8.26
N VAL A 63 3.89 -4.82 -8.43
CA VAL A 63 3.10 -5.35 -7.32
C VAL A 63 4.01 -6.02 -6.29
N GLU A 64 4.98 -6.82 -6.73
CA GLU A 64 5.93 -7.45 -5.82
C GLU A 64 6.76 -6.42 -5.05
N ALA A 65 7.25 -5.38 -5.73
CA ALA A 65 7.99 -4.29 -5.11
C ALA A 65 7.12 -3.56 -4.07
N LEU A 66 5.87 -3.25 -4.42
CA LEU A 66 4.92 -2.61 -3.51
C LEU A 66 4.61 -3.50 -2.30
N VAL A 67 4.39 -4.80 -2.50
CA VAL A 67 4.17 -5.78 -1.43
C VAL A 67 5.37 -5.83 -0.48
N CYS A 68 6.60 -5.82 -1.01
CA CYS A 68 7.82 -5.77 -0.19
C CYS A 68 7.90 -4.50 0.66
N HIS A 69 7.59 -3.34 0.10
CA HIS A 69 7.55 -2.07 0.83
C HIS A 69 6.47 -2.07 1.91
N MET A 70 5.26 -2.47 1.55
CA MET A 70 4.13 -2.47 2.49
C MET A 70 4.32 -3.46 3.63
N LYS A 71 5.01 -4.57 3.41
CA LYS A 71 5.34 -5.52 4.46
C LYS A 71 6.16 -4.88 5.59
N VAL A 72 7.11 -4.03 5.27
CA VAL A 72 7.90 -3.30 6.27
C VAL A 72 7.01 -2.37 7.09
N VAL A 73 6.09 -1.67 6.42
CA VAL A 73 5.12 -0.79 7.09
C VAL A 73 4.16 -1.59 7.98
N GLU A 74 3.64 -2.72 7.47
CA GLU A 74 2.77 -3.63 8.21
C GLU A 74 3.45 -4.14 9.50
N GLU A 75 4.69 -4.62 9.40
CA GLU A 75 5.46 -5.11 10.54
C GLU A 75 5.68 -4.01 11.61
N LEU A 76 6.00 -2.78 11.16
CA LEU A 76 6.17 -1.63 12.05
C LEU A 76 4.85 -1.28 12.77
N PHE A 77 3.75 -1.24 12.03
CA PHE A 77 2.44 -0.91 12.57
C PHE A 77 1.91 -2.00 13.50
N GLU A 78 2.04 -3.27 13.11
CA GLU A 78 1.67 -4.38 13.99
C GLU A 78 2.42 -4.36 15.33
N LYS A 79 3.72 -4.02 15.30
CA LYS A 79 4.52 -3.87 16.52
C LYS A 79 3.96 -2.79 17.44
N LYS A 80 3.62 -1.61 16.88
CA LYS A 80 3.01 -0.50 17.63
C LYS A 80 1.64 -0.88 18.20
N VAL A 81 0.80 -1.52 17.41
CA VAL A 81 -0.54 -1.97 17.83
C VAL A 81 -0.44 -2.99 18.97
N LYS A 82 0.46 -3.97 18.86
CA LYS A 82 0.70 -4.98 19.93
C LYS A 82 1.22 -4.36 21.22
N ALA A 83 1.96 -3.25 21.14
CA ALA A 83 2.42 -2.51 22.32
C ALA A 83 1.30 -1.69 23.00
N GLY A 84 0.11 -1.57 22.42
CA GLY A 84 -1.01 -0.81 22.94
C GLY A 84 -0.76 0.71 23.00
N GLN A 85 0.23 1.21 22.28
CA GLN A 85 0.71 2.58 22.36
C GLN A 85 0.51 3.35 21.04
N THR A 86 -0.56 3.07 20.31
CA THR A 86 -0.79 3.78 19.05
C THR A 86 -2.25 4.12 18.85
N SER A 87 -2.47 5.31 18.29
CA SER A 87 -3.77 5.83 17.90
C SER A 87 -3.97 5.70 16.38
N LEU A 88 -5.21 5.84 15.94
CA LEU A 88 -5.55 5.92 14.52
C LEU A 88 -4.84 7.10 13.83
N GLU A 89 -4.74 8.25 14.52
CA GLU A 89 -4.03 9.42 14.02
C GLU A 89 -2.55 9.11 13.78
N GLU A 90 -1.88 8.43 14.71
CA GLU A 90 -0.47 8.07 14.58
C GLU A 90 -0.20 7.10 13.42
N LEU A 91 -1.08 6.13 13.21
CA LEU A 91 -0.97 5.22 12.05
C LEU A 91 -1.23 5.97 10.73
N ALA A 92 -2.23 6.84 10.70
CA ALA A 92 -2.53 7.65 9.52
C ALA A 92 -1.37 8.61 9.19
N MET A 93 -0.80 9.29 10.20
CA MET A 93 0.36 10.14 10.03
C MET A 93 1.60 9.37 9.55
N GLY A 94 1.88 8.22 10.17
CA GLY A 94 2.98 7.36 9.75
C GLY A 94 2.83 6.86 8.31
N SER A 95 1.61 6.55 7.88
CA SER A 95 1.32 6.18 6.48
C SER A 95 1.58 7.33 5.52
N VAL A 96 1.16 8.53 5.90
CA VAL A 96 1.39 9.75 5.10
C VAL A 96 2.87 10.05 4.99
N ASP A 97 3.59 10.09 6.11
CA ASP A 97 5.03 10.35 6.11
C ASP A 97 5.76 9.34 5.23
N TYR A 98 5.42 8.06 5.34
CA TYR A 98 5.99 7.03 4.50
C TYR A 98 5.75 7.28 3.00
N LEU A 99 4.54 7.67 2.60
CA LEU A 99 4.21 7.96 1.20
C LEU A 99 4.88 9.26 0.70
N LEU A 100 5.05 10.26 1.57
CA LEU A 100 5.74 11.49 1.22
C LEU A 100 7.25 11.27 1.03
N GLU A 101 7.85 10.39 1.81
CA GLU A 101 9.27 10.06 1.77
C GLU A 101 9.62 9.02 0.69
N ASN A 102 8.65 8.21 0.25
CA ASN A 102 8.86 7.13 -0.72
C ASN A 102 8.09 7.38 -2.02
N GLU A 103 8.65 8.24 -2.87
CA GLU A 103 8.02 8.65 -4.15
C GLU A 103 7.64 7.45 -5.04
N SER A 104 8.50 6.45 -5.13
CA SER A 104 8.24 5.24 -5.93
C SER A 104 7.03 4.45 -5.43
N VAL A 105 6.85 4.36 -4.11
CA VAL A 105 5.68 3.69 -3.50
C VAL A 105 4.40 4.47 -3.81
N PHE A 106 4.43 5.79 -3.67
CA PHE A 106 3.31 6.66 -4.01
C PHE A 106 2.91 6.51 -5.49
N GLN A 107 3.88 6.55 -6.41
CA GLN A 107 3.63 6.39 -7.85
C GLN A 107 3.08 5.00 -8.19
N MET A 108 3.61 3.93 -7.60
CA MET A 108 3.09 2.57 -7.78
C MET A 108 1.64 2.45 -7.29
N MET A 109 1.34 2.97 -6.10
CA MET A 109 -0.04 2.98 -5.57
C MET A 109 -0.98 3.74 -6.50
N GLY A 110 -0.61 4.95 -6.93
CA GLY A 110 -1.39 5.76 -7.85
C GLY A 110 -1.65 5.05 -9.18
N HIS A 111 -0.64 4.39 -9.73
CA HIS A 111 -0.77 3.61 -10.96
C HIS A 111 -1.83 2.51 -10.80
N PHE A 112 -1.77 1.71 -9.75
CA PHE A 112 -2.72 0.61 -9.54
C PHE A 112 -4.14 1.10 -9.22
N MET A 113 -4.28 2.23 -8.52
CA MET A 113 -5.59 2.82 -8.23
C MET A 113 -6.30 3.37 -9.47
N ILE A 114 -5.54 3.90 -10.44
CA ILE A 114 -6.11 4.56 -11.62
C ILE A 114 -6.27 3.60 -12.79
N THR A 115 -5.29 2.72 -13.04
CA THR A 115 -5.24 1.93 -14.27
C THR A 115 -6.20 0.74 -14.24
N GLY A 116 -6.44 0.14 -13.08
CA GLY A 116 -7.37 -1.00 -12.91
C GLY A 116 -7.10 -2.26 -13.74
N GLN A 117 -6.16 -2.20 -14.68
CA GLN A 117 -5.83 -3.27 -15.63
C GLN A 117 -4.54 -3.97 -15.19
N ILE A 118 -4.67 -4.83 -14.19
CA ILE A 118 -3.57 -5.67 -13.70
C ILE A 118 -3.93 -7.12 -13.98
N GLN A 119 -2.95 -7.95 -14.31
CA GLN A 119 -3.18 -9.40 -14.44
C GLN A 119 -3.74 -9.98 -13.14
N GLN A 120 -4.69 -10.91 -13.22
CA GLN A 120 -5.44 -11.44 -12.06
C GLN A 120 -4.53 -11.85 -10.91
N LYS A 121 -3.43 -12.55 -11.18
CA LYS A 121 -2.51 -13.01 -10.15
C LYS A 121 -1.80 -11.86 -9.40
N ALA A 122 -1.44 -10.79 -10.10
CA ALA A 122 -0.85 -9.59 -9.49
C ALA A 122 -1.92 -8.82 -8.71
N LEU A 123 -3.15 -8.74 -9.24
CA LEU A 123 -4.31 -8.15 -8.56
C LEU A 123 -4.62 -8.87 -7.24
N ASP A 124 -4.61 -10.20 -7.22
CA ASP A 124 -4.85 -10.99 -6.00
C ASP A 124 -3.82 -10.69 -4.90
N ARG A 125 -2.56 -10.51 -5.29
CA ARG A 125 -1.47 -10.13 -4.37
C ARG A 125 -1.65 -8.70 -3.84
N TYR A 126 -1.95 -7.76 -4.73
CA TYR A 126 -2.25 -6.38 -4.36
C TYR A 126 -3.44 -6.31 -3.39
N ASN A 127 -4.54 -6.98 -3.70
CA ASN A 127 -5.72 -7.03 -2.84
C ASN A 127 -5.43 -7.69 -1.48
N THR A 128 -4.55 -8.70 -1.44
CA THR A 128 -4.14 -9.35 -0.18
C THR A 128 -3.34 -8.38 0.69
N MET A 129 -2.37 -7.69 0.11
CA MET A 129 -1.60 -6.64 0.79
C MET A 129 -2.52 -5.54 1.34
N GLN A 130 -3.43 -5.03 0.51
CA GLN A 130 -4.36 -3.99 0.94
C GLN A 130 -5.27 -4.44 2.08
N ARG A 131 -5.78 -5.68 2.02
CA ARG A 131 -6.58 -6.26 3.13
C ARG A 131 -5.78 -6.37 4.41
N ASN A 132 -4.53 -6.81 4.36
CA ASN A 132 -3.68 -6.91 5.54
C ASN A 132 -3.49 -5.54 6.19
N PHE A 133 -3.18 -4.53 5.39
CA PHE A 133 -3.03 -3.16 5.87
C PHE A 133 -4.31 -2.63 6.53
N LEU A 134 -5.46 -2.80 5.88
CA LEU A 134 -6.76 -2.40 6.43
C LEU A 134 -7.09 -3.16 7.74
N ASN A 135 -6.74 -4.44 7.85
CA ASN A 135 -6.93 -5.21 9.07
C ASN A 135 -6.11 -4.66 10.25
N ILE A 136 -4.91 -4.10 9.99
CA ILE A 136 -4.11 -3.45 11.04
C ILE A 136 -4.79 -2.17 11.52
N LEU A 137 -5.28 -1.34 10.61
CA LEU A 137 -6.04 -0.12 10.95
C LEU A 137 -7.32 -0.45 11.73
N GLU A 138 -8.04 -1.51 11.33
CA GLU A 138 -9.26 -1.96 11.98
C GLU A 138 -9.03 -2.39 13.44
N LYS A 139 -7.89 -3.04 13.75
CA LYS A 139 -7.53 -3.41 15.13
C LYS A 139 -7.42 -2.19 16.06
N VAL A 140 -6.94 -1.05 15.55
CA VAL A 140 -6.84 0.19 16.32
C VAL A 140 -8.19 0.87 16.42
N ASN A 141 -8.97 0.87 15.35
CA ASN A 141 -10.31 1.45 15.34
C ASN A 141 -11.29 0.71 16.26
N ASN A 142 -11.12 -0.61 16.43
CA ASN A 142 -11.94 -1.42 17.36
C ASN A 142 -11.75 -1.04 18.85
N GLN A 143 -10.76 -0.25 19.19
CA GLN A 143 -10.56 0.28 20.54
C GLN A 143 -11.44 1.51 20.80
N THR A 144 -12.03 2.10 19.76
CA THR A 144 -12.99 3.21 19.85
C THR A 144 -14.41 2.65 19.65
N ASP A 145 -15.27 2.79 20.65
CA ASP A 145 -16.69 2.38 20.56
C ASP A 145 -17.47 3.41 19.73
N ILE A 146 -17.37 3.30 18.41
CA ILE A 146 -18.02 4.23 17.46
C ILE A 146 -19.44 3.77 17.13
N GLY A 147 -19.87 2.58 17.60
CA GLY A 147 -21.22 2.03 17.34
C GLY A 147 -21.54 1.75 15.88
N MET A 148 -20.52 1.64 15.02
CA MET A 148 -20.62 1.35 13.58
C MET A 148 -19.87 0.10 13.19
N ASN A 149 -20.16 -0.38 11.97
CA ASN A 149 -19.33 -1.38 11.31
C ASN A 149 -17.89 -0.83 11.13
N ASN A 150 -16.99 -1.28 12.00
CA ASN A 150 -15.59 -0.85 12.04
C ASN A 150 -14.87 -0.99 10.70
N ARG A 151 -15.29 -1.95 9.87
CA ARG A 151 -14.72 -2.15 8.52
C ARG A 151 -15.03 -0.97 7.59
N LEU A 152 -16.28 -0.49 7.56
CA LEU A 152 -16.66 0.67 6.75
C LEU A 152 -15.95 1.94 7.21
N VAL A 153 -15.84 2.16 8.51
CA VAL A 153 -15.12 3.31 9.07
C VAL A 153 -13.64 3.24 8.68
N THR A 154 -13.01 2.07 8.80
CA THR A 154 -11.61 1.87 8.39
C THR A 154 -11.40 2.14 6.90
N HIS A 155 -12.33 1.71 6.04
CA HIS A 155 -12.28 2.00 4.60
C HIS A 155 -12.44 3.51 4.33
N ALA A 156 -13.36 4.19 5.03
CA ALA A 156 -13.57 5.63 4.88
C ALA A 156 -12.33 6.43 5.30
N ILE A 157 -11.69 6.06 6.40
CA ILE A 157 -10.43 6.67 6.87
C ILE A 157 -9.32 6.46 5.84
N TYR A 158 -9.12 5.21 5.41
CA TYR A 158 -8.12 4.88 4.40
C TYR A 158 -8.32 5.68 3.12
N ALA A 159 -9.55 5.71 2.60
CA ALA A 159 -9.89 6.46 1.39
C ALA A 159 -9.66 7.98 1.57
N SER A 160 -10.05 8.53 2.73
CA SER A 160 -9.87 9.95 3.03
C SER A 160 -8.39 10.33 3.12
N VAL A 161 -7.59 9.57 3.86
CA VAL A 161 -6.14 9.82 4.02
C VAL A 161 -5.42 9.66 2.69
N THR A 162 -5.71 8.59 1.95
CA THR A 162 -5.14 8.37 0.62
C THR A 162 -5.53 9.48 -0.35
N GLY A 163 -6.81 9.88 -0.34
CA GLY A 163 -7.31 10.99 -1.16
C GLY A 163 -6.60 12.31 -0.88
N VAL A 164 -6.33 12.62 0.39
CA VAL A 164 -5.55 13.81 0.77
C VAL A 164 -4.14 13.77 0.18
N VAL A 165 -3.44 12.63 0.30
CA VAL A 165 -2.08 12.51 -0.26
C VAL A 165 -2.12 12.63 -1.79
N MET A 166 -3.06 11.94 -2.45
CA MET A 166 -3.21 12.00 -3.92
C MET A 166 -3.51 13.40 -4.42
N SER A 167 -4.30 14.18 -3.67
CA SER A 167 -4.70 15.52 -4.07
C SER A 167 -3.62 16.58 -3.84
N PHE A 168 -2.80 16.44 -2.81
CA PHE A 168 -1.94 17.53 -2.35
C PHE A 168 -0.44 17.28 -2.43
N LYS A 169 0.02 16.02 -2.56
CA LYS A 169 1.47 15.70 -2.59
C LYS A 169 2.24 16.49 -3.65
N ASN A 170 1.66 16.69 -4.82
CA ASN A 170 2.28 17.40 -5.94
C ASN A 170 1.60 18.75 -6.21
N TYR A 171 1.11 19.44 -5.15
CA TYR A 171 0.39 20.71 -5.33
C TYR A 171 1.35 21.80 -5.86
N PRO A 172 1.02 22.44 -7.00
CA PRO A 172 1.95 23.36 -7.64
C PRO A 172 2.17 24.63 -6.82
N GLY A 173 3.39 25.16 -6.86
CA GLY A 173 3.75 26.42 -6.23
C GLY A 173 3.91 26.39 -4.71
N ARG A 174 4.02 25.19 -4.11
CA ARG A 174 4.26 25.00 -2.67
C ARG A 174 5.54 24.22 -2.43
N SER A 175 6.22 24.54 -1.32
CA SER A 175 7.38 23.77 -0.90
C SER A 175 6.96 22.40 -0.33
N PRO A 176 7.87 21.39 -0.34
CA PRO A 176 7.60 20.11 0.29
C PRO A 176 7.16 20.22 1.76
N GLU A 177 7.74 21.15 2.52
CA GLU A 177 7.42 21.40 3.92
C GLU A 177 6.02 22.01 4.09
N GLU A 178 5.61 22.90 3.20
CA GLU A 178 4.26 23.46 3.21
C GLU A 178 3.22 22.38 2.88
N ILE A 179 3.51 21.53 1.88
CA ILE A 179 2.67 20.40 1.49
C ILE A 179 2.54 19.43 2.67
N LYS A 180 3.65 19.00 3.27
CA LYS A 180 3.64 18.09 4.42
C LYS A 180 2.80 18.65 5.56
N ARG A 181 3.01 19.90 5.94
CA ARG A 181 2.21 20.56 7.01
C ARG A 181 0.73 20.61 6.68
N HIS A 182 0.39 20.90 5.42
CA HIS A 182 -1.01 20.95 4.99
C HIS A 182 -1.67 19.58 5.07
N ILE A 183 -1.03 18.55 4.52
CA ILE A 183 -1.51 17.16 4.56
C ILE A 183 -1.69 16.72 6.02
N HIS A 184 -0.71 16.95 6.89
CA HIS A 184 -0.80 16.61 8.32
C HIS A 184 -2.00 17.28 9.01
N ARG A 185 -2.30 18.55 8.71
CA ARG A 185 -3.50 19.23 9.26
C ARG A 185 -4.78 18.55 8.82
N LEU A 186 -4.90 18.19 7.53
CA LEU A 186 -6.07 17.49 7.01
C LEU A 186 -6.23 16.10 7.63
N VAL A 187 -5.14 15.36 7.77
CA VAL A 187 -5.17 14.03 8.41
C VAL A 187 -5.60 14.12 9.86
N ARG A 188 -5.16 15.12 10.62
CA ARG A 188 -5.65 15.37 12.00
C ARG A 188 -7.13 15.63 12.04
N ILE A 189 -7.66 16.47 11.15
CA ILE A 189 -9.10 16.73 11.07
C ILE A 189 -9.85 15.42 10.79
N ILE A 190 -9.41 14.65 9.79
CA ILE A 190 -10.01 13.37 9.44
C ILE A 190 -9.99 12.41 10.65
N SER A 191 -8.83 12.22 11.26
CA SER A 191 -8.67 11.32 12.41
C SER A 191 -9.54 11.76 13.60
N SER A 192 -9.64 13.06 13.86
CA SER A 192 -10.50 13.61 14.93
C SER A 192 -11.98 13.32 14.67
N VAL A 193 -12.46 13.56 13.44
CA VAL A 193 -13.85 13.30 13.05
C VAL A 193 -14.21 11.83 13.26
N PHE A 194 -13.34 10.93 12.82
CA PHE A 194 -13.59 9.49 12.95
C PHE A 194 -13.40 8.96 14.38
N SER A 195 -12.58 9.60 15.21
CA SER A 195 -12.39 9.20 16.61
C SER A 195 -13.52 9.65 17.53
N THR A 196 -14.21 10.76 17.20
CA THR A 196 -15.30 11.29 18.04
C THR A 196 -16.64 10.59 17.83
N GLY A 197 -16.75 9.70 16.84
CA GLY A 197 -17.96 8.91 16.60
C GLY A 197 -19.20 9.72 16.20
N ASN A 198 -19.02 10.97 15.76
CA ASN A 198 -20.14 11.86 15.41
C ASN A 198 -20.74 11.49 14.04
N ILE A 199 -21.17 10.23 13.92
CA ILE A 199 -21.70 9.63 12.70
C ILE A 199 -23.22 9.56 12.81
N PRO A 200 -23.97 10.01 11.77
CA PRO A 200 -25.43 9.95 11.76
C PRO A 200 -25.96 8.54 12.05
N GLU A 201 -27.01 8.45 12.89
CA GLU A 201 -27.60 7.18 13.32
C GLU A 201 -28.05 6.32 12.13
N SER A 202 -28.54 6.94 11.07
CA SER A 202 -28.93 6.27 9.82
C SER A 202 -27.79 5.50 9.13
N LEU A 203 -26.53 5.82 9.40
CA LEU A 203 -25.37 5.12 8.86
C LEU A 203 -24.82 4.04 9.81
N ARG A 204 -25.28 3.99 11.06
CA ARG A 204 -24.83 3.01 12.06
C ARG A 204 -25.38 1.60 11.79
N GLU A 205 -26.55 1.50 11.19
CA GLU A 205 -27.25 0.24 10.92
C GLU A 205 -26.96 -0.35 9.54
N MET A 206 -26.12 0.30 8.72
CA MET A 206 -25.79 -0.23 7.39
C MET A 206 -25.00 -1.54 7.50
N PRO A 207 -25.54 -2.67 6.96
CA PRO A 207 -24.79 -3.92 6.94
C PRO A 207 -23.51 -3.74 6.12
N GLY A 208 -22.39 -4.14 6.69
CA GLY A 208 -21.10 -4.08 6.01
C GLY A 208 -21.08 -5.02 4.81
N GLN A 209 -21.36 -4.51 3.62
CA GLN A 209 -21.10 -5.25 2.41
C GLN A 209 -19.59 -5.29 2.18
N ASP A 210 -19.04 -6.49 2.19
CA ASP A 210 -17.64 -6.71 1.89
C ASP A 210 -17.43 -6.52 0.38
N ILE A 211 -17.07 -5.28 -0.02
CA ILE A 211 -16.80 -4.94 -1.43
C ILE A 211 -15.64 -5.76 -2.02
N THR A 212 -14.85 -6.45 -1.19
CA THR A 212 -13.82 -7.37 -1.67
C THR A 212 -14.40 -8.65 -2.29
N LYS A 213 -15.69 -8.92 -2.10
CA LYS A 213 -16.41 -10.07 -2.70
C LYS A 213 -17.03 -9.76 -4.07
N LEU A 214 -17.02 -8.50 -4.53
CA LEU A 214 -17.61 -8.11 -5.81
C LEU A 214 -16.82 -8.56 -7.06
N HIS A 215 -15.70 -9.25 -6.89
CA HIS A 215 -14.88 -9.74 -8.00
C HIS A 215 -14.84 -11.27 -8.14
N SER A 216 -15.81 -11.99 -7.59
CA SER A 216 -15.99 -13.44 -7.78
C SER A 216 -17.25 -13.76 -8.61
N GLY A 217 -17.31 -13.17 -9.80
CA GLY A 217 -18.29 -13.47 -10.84
C GLY A 217 -17.60 -13.64 -12.17
#